data_31c26a2368bcfe0006f20354e285bff9
#
_entry.id   31c26a2368bcfe0006f20354e285bff9
#
_cell.length_a   1.000
_cell.length_b   1.000
_cell.length_c   1.000
_cell.angle_alpha   90.00
_cell.angle_beta   90.00
_cell.angle_gamma   90.00
#
_symmetry.space_group_name_H-M   'P 1'
#
loop_
_entity.id
_entity.type
_entity.pdbx_description
1 polymer ?
#
loop_
_entity_poly.entity_id
_entity_poly.type
_entity_poly.pdbx_seq_one_letter_code
_entity_poly.pdbx_strand_id
1 'polypeptide(L)'
;MTAGARPRPLGAMKTLEAFRAHLRAAGIDLGTDDVIETGAGAPLAQPHRLRGNGGGAGEGDSGGLTIGNRFCIHPMEGWDGDSDGRPTELTRRRWRRFGESGAKLIWGGEAVAVRLDGRANPNQLVINEATAPSLRALREELVSAHRARHGRSDDLVVGLQLTHSGRYARPRSDGPQPMPVTPHPILDGRFPPGVTVRPMDDEALTALAATFVEAAGLAADAGFAFVDVKHCHGYLLHELLGAHTRPGAFGGPLENRTRFLRLVVEGIRRRVPGLGIGVRLSAFDTVPFRRGADGRGTPEDAAT
;
A
#
# COMPACT_ATOMS: atom_id res chain seq x y z
N MET A 1 4.77 32.91 -15.70
CA MET A 1 4.61 32.45 -14.32
C MET A 1 5.81 32.93 -13.53
N THR A 2 5.61 33.88 -12.64
CA THR A 2 6.65 34.47 -11.79
C THR A 2 7.28 33.36 -10.95
N ALA A 3 8.61 33.37 -10.80
CA ALA A 3 9.39 32.43 -9.99
C ALA A 3 8.80 32.32 -8.60
N GLY A 4 7.97 31.30 -8.36
CA GLY A 4 7.18 31.17 -7.18
C GLY A 4 8.05 30.92 -5.96
N ALA A 5 7.83 31.72 -4.93
CA ALA A 5 8.36 31.44 -3.58
C ALA A 5 8.07 29.98 -3.22
N ARG A 6 9.05 29.28 -2.62
CA ARG A 6 8.86 27.90 -2.15
C ARG A 6 7.62 27.82 -1.26
N PRO A 7 6.74 26.84 -1.44
CA PRO A 7 5.60 26.68 -0.57
C PRO A 7 6.05 26.63 0.89
N ARG A 8 5.41 27.40 1.74
CA ARG A 8 5.68 27.32 3.19
C ARG A 8 5.24 25.96 3.71
N PRO A 9 6.04 25.29 4.55
CA PRO A 9 5.60 24.07 5.21
C PRO A 9 4.33 24.34 6.05
N LEU A 10 3.37 23.43 6.03
CA LEU A 10 2.13 23.55 6.82
C LEU A 10 2.41 23.84 8.30
N GLY A 11 3.42 23.18 8.87
CA GLY A 11 3.84 23.42 10.26
C GLY A 11 4.34 24.83 10.58
N ALA A 12 4.63 25.66 9.58
CA ALA A 12 5.00 27.06 9.77
C ALA A 12 3.78 27.98 9.82
N MET A 13 2.58 27.49 9.47
CA MET A 13 1.31 28.21 9.51
C MET A 13 0.59 27.84 10.81
N LYS A 14 0.63 28.73 11.81
CA LYS A 14 0.13 28.42 13.15
C LYS A 14 -1.35 28.70 13.34
N THR A 15 -1.99 29.36 12.38
CA THR A 15 -3.42 29.73 12.45
C THR A 15 -4.12 29.41 11.14
N LEU A 16 -5.42 29.18 11.20
CA LEU A 16 -6.27 28.97 10.03
C LEU A 16 -6.23 30.19 9.09
N GLU A 17 -6.17 31.41 9.65
CA GLU A 17 -6.06 32.63 8.85
C GLU A 17 -4.74 32.69 8.06
N ALA A 18 -3.61 32.33 8.68
CA ALA A 18 -2.32 32.25 7.99
C ALA A 18 -2.34 31.20 6.87
N PHE A 19 -3.02 30.07 7.08
CA PHE A 19 -3.21 29.03 6.06
C PHE A 19 -4.08 29.55 4.91
N ARG A 20 -5.22 30.16 5.20
CA ARG A 20 -6.11 30.78 4.19
C ARG A 20 -5.40 31.85 3.38
N ALA A 21 -4.60 32.70 4.03
CA ALA A 21 -3.80 33.72 3.34
C ALA A 21 -2.77 33.07 2.38
N HIS A 22 -2.14 31.98 2.80
CA HIS A 22 -1.22 31.22 1.95
C HIS A 22 -1.92 30.62 0.73
N LEU A 23 -3.10 30.00 0.92
CA LEU A 23 -3.90 29.45 -0.18
C LEU A 23 -4.28 30.52 -1.20
N ARG A 24 -4.80 31.67 -0.72
CA ARG A 24 -5.13 32.82 -1.61
C ARG A 24 -3.91 33.31 -2.38
N ALA A 25 -2.75 33.45 -1.72
CA ALA A 25 -1.52 33.87 -2.36
C ALA A 25 -1.00 32.86 -3.42
N ALA A 26 -1.30 31.57 -3.22
CA ALA A 26 -0.97 30.49 -4.16
C ALA A 26 -2.00 30.31 -5.27
N GLY A 27 -3.12 31.05 -5.28
CA GLY A 27 -4.22 30.87 -6.22
C GLY A 27 -4.96 29.55 -6.04
N ILE A 28 -4.93 28.97 -4.84
CA ILE A 28 -5.57 27.70 -4.53
C ILE A 28 -6.93 27.99 -3.88
N ASP A 29 -8.00 27.53 -4.50
CA ASP A 29 -9.34 27.53 -3.92
C ASP A 29 -9.57 26.20 -3.17
N LEU A 30 -9.43 26.26 -1.85
CA LEU A 30 -9.71 25.16 -0.93
C LEU A 30 -10.61 25.66 0.18
N GLY A 31 -11.82 25.12 0.26
CA GLY A 31 -12.75 25.39 1.36
C GLY A 31 -12.14 25.00 2.70
N THR A 32 -12.33 25.86 3.68
CA THR A 32 -11.93 25.60 5.07
C THR A 32 -13.02 26.07 6.00
N ASP A 33 -13.38 25.25 6.98
CA ASP A 33 -14.41 25.57 7.97
C ASP A 33 -13.78 26.20 9.21
N ASP A 34 -14.52 27.13 9.84
CA ASP A 34 -14.10 27.77 11.09
C ASP A 34 -14.35 26.88 12.31
N VAL A 35 -15.31 25.98 12.18
CA VAL A 35 -15.75 25.08 13.26
C VAL A 35 -15.59 23.64 12.81
N ILE A 36 -14.99 22.81 13.66
CA ILE A 36 -14.93 21.37 13.46
C ILE A 36 -16.23 20.75 13.94
N GLU A 37 -16.99 20.16 13.04
CA GLU A 37 -18.16 19.37 13.41
C GLU A 37 -17.73 18.08 14.12
N THR A 38 -18.39 17.80 15.24
CA THR A 38 -18.16 16.60 16.06
C THR A 38 -19.47 15.86 16.32
N GLY A 39 -19.36 14.62 16.77
CA GLY A 39 -20.50 13.75 17.04
C GLY A 39 -20.98 12.95 15.83
N ALA A 40 -22.13 12.31 15.96
CA ALA A 40 -22.66 11.37 14.97
C ALA A 40 -23.00 12.00 13.60
N GLY A 41 -23.29 13.32 13.58
CA GLY A 41 -23.57 14.09 12.34
C GLY A 41 -22.33 14.52 11.58
N ALA A 42 -21.14 14.46 12.20
CA ALA A 42 -19.91 14.94 11.59
C ALA A 42 -19.56 14.21 10.29
N PRO A 43 -18.98 14.89 9.28
CA PRO A 43 -18.66 14.29 7.97
C PRO A 43 -17.80 13.02 8.06
N LEU A 44 -16.83 13.00 9.00
CA LEU A 44 -15.96 11.83 9.20
C LEU A 44 -16.66 10.67 9.93
N ALA A 45 -17.76 10.94 10.65
CA ALA A 45 -18.58 9.91 11.30
C ALA A 45 -19.57 9.23 10.35
N GLN A 46 -19.79 9.79 9.15
CA GLN A 46 -20.74 9.24 8.19
C GLN A 46 -20.22 7.95 7.57
N PRO A 47 -21.09 6.93 7.39
CA PRO A 47 -20.72 5.73 6.70
C PRO A 47 -20.40 6.01 5.23
N HIS A 48 -19.62 5.12 4.64
CA HIS A 48 -19.31 5.14 3.21
C HIS A 48 -19.59 3.76 2.61
N ARG A 49 -20.33 3.73 1.50
CA ARG A 49 -20.63 2.49 0.78
C ARG A 49 -19.69 2.35 -0.42
N LEU A 50 -18.91 1.30 -0.44
CA LEU A 50 -18.17 0.87 -1.62
C LEU A 50 -19.10 0.10 -2.54
N ARG A 51 -19.12 0.45 -3.82
CA ARG A 51 -19.89 -0.30 -4.81
C ARG A 51 -19.31 -1.69 -4.99
N GLY A 52 -20.15 -2.72 -5.08
CA GLY A 52 -19.73 -4.06 -5.44
C GLY A 52 -19.21 -4.13 -6.88
N ASN A 53 -18.42 -5.15 -7.20
CA ASN A 53 -17.84 -5.38 -8.53
C ASN A 53 -18.87 -5.83 -9.60
N GLY A 54 -20.17 -5.73 -9.36
CA GLY A 54 -21.21 -5.99 -10.35
C GLY A 54 -21.21 -4.90 -11.41
N GLY A 55 -20.57 -5.13 -12.53
CA GLY A 55 -20.57 -4.22 -13.68
C GLY A 55 -21.98 -4.10 -14.27
N GLY A 56 -22.51 -2.89 -14.25
CA GLY A 56 -23.78 -2.52 -14.88
C GLY A 56 -24.47 -1.43 -14.08
N ALA A 57 -24.85 -0.33 -14.73
CA ALA A 57 -25.72 0.70 -14.18
C ALA A 57 -27.17 0.16 -14.06
N GLY A 58 -27.37 -0.88 -13.25
CA GLY A 58 -28.68 -1.48 -12.96
C GLY A 58 -28.97 -1.41 -11.47
N GLU A 59 -30.14 -0.93 -11.12
CA GLU A 59 -30.71 -0.88 -9.77
C GLU A 59 -30.77 -2.28 -9.15
N GLY A 60 -29.78 -2.62 -8.33
CA GLY A 60 -29.68 -3.90 -7.63
C GLY A 60 -28.30 -4.08 -7.03
N ASP A 61 -27.91 -3.17 -6.11
CA ASP A 61 -26.60 -3.18 -5.45
C ASP A 61 -26.52 -4.28 -4.37
N SER A 62 -26.47 -5.53 -4.82
CA SER A 62 -26.25 -6.70 -3.98
C SER A 62 -24.76 -7.03 -3.94
N GLY A 63 -24.03 -6.47 -2.97
CA GLY A 63 -22.65 -6.88 -2.70
C GLY A 63 -21.65 -5.79 -2.34
N GLY A 64 -22.05 -4.54 -2.13
CA GLY A 64 -21.16 -3.47 -1.69
C GLY A 64 -20.78 -3.58 -0.21
N LEU A 65 -19.53 -3.23 0.11
CA LEU A 65 -19.04 -3.14 1.49
C LEU A 65 -19.47 -1.80 2.10
N THR A 66 -20.06 -1.81 3.29
CA THR A 66 -20.33 -0.60 4.06
C THR A 66 -19.23 -0.39 5.11
N ILE A 67 -18.57 0.77 5.05
CA ILE A 67 -17.60 1.24 6.02
C ILE A 67 -18.34 2.17 6.97
N GLY A 68 -18.36 1.89 8.26
CA GLY A 68 -19.23 2.57 9.23
C GLY A 68 -18.83 4.01 9.55
N ASN A 69 -17.63 4.45 9.18
CA ASN A 69 -17.18 5.85 9.23
C ASN A 69 -16.03 6.08 8.25
N ARG A 70 -15.53 7.32 8.15
CA ARG A 70 -14.49 7.70 7.19
C ARG A 70 -13.08 7.74 7.78
N PHE A 71 -12.85 7.08 8.92
CA PHE A 71 -11.52 6.90 9.47
C PHE A 71 -10.90 5.61 8.93
N CYS A 72 -9.66 5.74 8.44
CA CYS A 72 -8.90 4.65 7.86
C CYS A 72 -7.56 4.47 8.57
N ILE A 73 -7.25 3.23 8.97
CA ILE A 73 -5.90 2.85 9.39
C ILE A 73 -5.16 2.32 8.17
N HIS A 74 -4.09 3.03 7.80
CA HIS A 74 -3.23 2.66 6.69
C HIS A 74 -2.32 1.48 7.05
N PRO A 75 -1.89 0.68 6.03
CA PRO A 75 -0.96 -0.40 6.27
C PRO A 75 0.40 0.13 6.72
N MET A 76 1.00 -0.60 7.65
CA MET A 76 2.34 -0.35 8.17
C MET A 76 3.17 -1.63 8.08
N GLU A 77 4.47 -1.47 7.93
CA GLU A 77 5.42 -2.56 8.11
C GLU A 77 5.96 -2.46 9.53
N GLY A 78 5.38 -3.22 10.46
CA GLY A 78 5.74 -3.17 11.87
C GLY A 78 7.12 -3.76 12.15
N TRP A 79 7.56 -4.71 11.29
CA TRP A 79 8.80 -5.46 11.45
C TRP A 79 8.95 -6.07 12.86
N ASP A 80 7.84 -6.46 13.41
CA ASP A 80 7.69 -7.01 14.76
C ASP A 80 7.17 -8.46 14.75
N GLY A 81 7.20 -9.12 13.58
CA GLY A 81 6.97 -10.55 13.45
C GLY A 81 8.17 -11.40 13.88
N ASP A 82 8.00 -12.69 13.85
CA ASP A 82 9.11 -13.65 14.02
C ASP A 82 9.87 -13.88 12.69
N SER A 83 10.94 -14.68 12.76
CA SER A 83 11.75 -15.01 11.59
C SER A 83 10.99 -15.78 10.51
N ASP A 84 9.94 -16.49 10.89
CA ASP A 84 9.09 -17.27 9.97
C ASP A 84 8.00 -16.41 9.32
N GLY A 85 7.88 -15.14 9.74
CA GLY A 85 6.88 -14.20 9.24
C GLY A 85 5.52 -14.30 9.93
N ARG A 86 5.46 -14.85 11.16
CA ARG A 86 4.25 -14.92 11.98
C ARG A 86 4.13 -13.72 12.91
N PRO A 87 2.90 -13.33 13.30
CA PRO A 87 2.68 -12.29 14.29
C PRO A 87 3.24 -12.67 15.66
N THR A 88 3.99 -11.76 16.28
CA THR A 88 4.38 -11.83 17.69
C THR A 88 3.35 -11.14 18.60
N GLU A 89 3.57 -11.12 19.91
CA GLU A 89 2.70 -10.38 20.85
C GLU A 89 2.74 -8.87 20.59
N LEU A 90 3.85 -8.32 20.07
CA LEU A 90 3.91 -6.91 19.68
C LEU A 90 2.97 -6.60 18.51
N THR A 91 2.97 -7.47 17.49
CA THR A 91 2.05 -7.38 16.36
C THR A 91 0.60 -7.49 16.82
N ARG A 92 0.28 -8.49 17.66
CA ARG A 92 -1.06 -8.72 18.20
C ARG A 92 -1.57 -7.53 19.01
N ARG A 93 -0.73 -6.97 19.88
CA ARG A 93 -1.06 -5.78 20.66
C ARG A 93 -1.39 -4.59 19.76
N ARG A 94 -0.62 -4.37 18.68
CA ARG A 94 -0.86 -3.30 17.72
C ARG A 94 -2.19 -3.49 17.00
N TRP A 95 -2.50 -4.71 16.56
CA TRP A 95 -3.76 -5.01 15.88
C TRP A 95 -4.97 -4.90 16.79
N ARG A 96 -4.88 -5.32 18.06
CA ARG A 96 -5.94 -5.07 19.06
C ARG A 96 -6.23 -3.57 19.18
N ARG A 97 -5.19 -2.73 19.27
CA ARG A 97 -5.35 -1.27 19.29
C ARG A 97 -5.98 -0.69 18.03
N PHE A 98 -5.73 -1.26 16.86
CA PHE A 98 -6.45 -0.90 15.65
C PHE A 98 -7.95 -1.19 15.80
N GLY A 99 -8.32 -2.34 16.33
CA GLY A 99 -9.70 -2.68 16.64
C GLY A 99 -10.34 -1.70 17.64
N GLU A 100 -9.64 -1.36 18.70
CA GLU A 100 -10.11 -0.44 19.75
C GLU A 100 -10.24 1.02 19.29
N SER A 101 -9.58 1.41 18.20
CA SER A 101 -9.50 2.81 17.73
C SER A 101 -10.84 3.40 17.26
N GLY A 102 -11.78 2.56 16.86
CA GLY A 102 -13.06 2.99 16.30
C GLY A 102 -13.02 3.29 14.80
N ALA A 103 -11.86 3.26 14.13
CA ALA A 103 -11.78 3.31 12.68
C ALA A 103 -12.53 2.11 12.06
N LYS A 104 -13.33 2.35 11.03
CA LYS A 104 -14.15 1.32 10.38
C LYS A 104 -13.54 0.78 9.09
N LEU A 105 -12.42 1.35 8.65
CA LEU A 105 -11.62 0.82 7.56
C LEU A 105 -10.19 0.55 8.04
N ILE A 106 -9.80 -0.70 8.04
CA ILE A 106 -8.41 -1.10 8.25
C ILE A 106 -7.84 -1.48 6.88
N TRP A 107 -7.12 -0.55 6.25
CA TRP A 107 -6.63 -0.69 4.86
C TRP A 107 -5.44 -1.66 4.75
N GLY A 108 -5.41 -2.67 5.50
CA GLY A 108 -4.35 -3.65 5.43
C GLY A 108 -3.60 -3.89 6.73
N GLY A 109 -3.83 -3.05 7.75
CA GLY A 109 -3.22 -3.17 9.08
C GLY A 109 -1.71 -3.45 9.08
N GLU A 110 -1.28 -4.35 8.19
CA GLU A 110 0.09 -4.77 7.93
C GLU A 110 0.33 -4.87 6.42
N ALA A 111 1.57 -4.60 5.98
CA ALA A 111 2.06 -4.94 4.66
C ALA A 111 2.79 -6.27 4.75
N VAL A 112 2.15 -7.36 4.33
CA VAL A 112 2.71 -8.70 4.39
C VAL A 112 3.43 -9.04 3.08
N ALA A 113 4.60 -9.65 3.17
CA ALA A 113 5.30 -10.13 1.99
C ALA A 113 4.60 -11.40 1.46
N VAL A 114 4.47 -11.50 0.13
CA VAL A 114 3.91 -12.70 -0.52
C VAL A 114 4.94 -13.83 -0.68
N ARG A 115 6.23 -13.52 -0.46
CA ARG A 115 7.36 -14.46 -0.48
C ARG A 115 8.36 -14.06 0.60
N LEU A 116 9.04 -15.06 1.16
CA LEU A 116 10.09 -14.84 2.17
C LEU A 116 11.24 -13.96 1.65
N ASP A 117 11.66 -14.17 0.41
CA ASP A 117 12.73 -13.39 -0.22
C ASP A 117 12.30 -11.96 -0.60
N GLY A 118 10.99 -11.69 -0.65
CA GLY A 118 10.42 -10.37 -0.90
C GLY A 118 10.26 -9.48 0.33
N ARG A 119 10.69 -9.90 1.51
CA ARG A 119 10.60 -9.11 2.74
C ARG A 119 11.55 -7.91 2.72
N ALA A 120 11.09 -6.76 3.23
CA ALA A 120 11.93 -5.57 3.47
C ALA A 120 12.75 -5.67 4.78
N ASN A 121 12.36 -6.58 5.66
CA ASN A 121 13.00 -6.81 6.96
C ASN A 121 12.82 -8.29 7.36
N PRO A 122 13.81 -8.92 8.04
CA PRO A 122 13.71 -10.31 8.50
C PRO A 122 12.47 -10.61 9.36
N ASN A 123 11.92 -9.59 10.02
CA ASN A 123 10.76 -9.71 10.91
C ASN A 123 9.46 -9.21 10.26
N GLN A 124 9.45 -8.99 8.96
CA GLN A 124 8.20 -8.67 8.24
C GLN A 124 7.31 -9.90 8.15
N LEU A 125 6.01 -9.71 8.38
CA LEU A 125 5.03 -10.79 8.21
C LEU A 125 5.00 -11.28 6.76
N VAL A 126 4.70 -12.56 6.61
CA VAL A 126 4.58 -13.25 5.30
C VAL A 126 3.22 -13.92 5.23
N ILE A 127 2.61 -13.95 4.05
CA ILE A 127 1.43 -14.77 3.78
C ILE A 127 1.78 -15.95 2.90
N ASN A 128 1.59 -17.14 3.44
CA ASN A 128 1.67 -18.44 2.77
C ASN A 128 0.79 -19.44 3.53
N GLU A 129 0.72 -20.68 3.09
CA GLU A 129 -0.09 -21.73 3.73
C GLU A 129 0.27 -21.93 5.22
N ALA A 130 1.55 -21.84 5.57
CA ALA A 130 2.02 -22.05 6.95
C ALA A 130 1.71 -20.87 7.89
N THR A 131 1.58 -19.66 7.37
CA THR A 131 1.36 -18.44 8.16
C THR A 131 -0.07 -17.90 8.09
N ALA A 132 -0.85 -18.28 7.07
CA ALA A 132 -2.23 -17.84 6.90
C ALA A 132 -3.13 -18.09 8.14
N PRO A 133 -3.02 -19.22 8.87
CA PRO A 133 -3.77 -19.41 10.10
C PRO A 133 -3.44 -18.36 11.19
N SER A 134 -2.19 -17.94 11.29
CA SER A 134 -1.77 -16.88 12.25
C SER A 134 -2.31 -15.51 11.87
N LEU A 135 -2.39 -15.21 10.56
CA LEU A 135 -2.97 -13.96 10.05
C LEU A 135 -4.50 -13.95 10.25
N ARG A 136 -5.17 -15.09 10.11
CA ARG A 136 -6.58 -15.24 10.48
C ARG A 136 -6.80 -14.92 11.96
N ALA A 137 -6.03 -15.55 12.86
CA ALA A 137 -6.12 -15.28 14.28
C ALA A 137 -5.86 -13.81 14.63
N LEU A 138 -4.88 -13.20 13.98
CA LEU A 138 -4.56 -11.77 14.14
C LEU A 138 -5.74 -10.86 13.75
N ARG A 139 -6.41 -11.17 12.61
CA ARG A 139 -7.62 -10.46 12.18
C ARG A 139 -8.77 -10.66 13.17
N GLU A 140 -8.97 -11.87 13.65
CA GLU A 140 -10.02 -12.19 14.62
C GLU A 140 -9.82 -11.46 15.96
N GLU A 141 -8.59 -11.31 16.43
CA GLU A 141 -8.26 -10.49 17.61
C GLU A 141 -8.63 -9.02 17.40
N LEU A 142 -8.33 -8.44 16.23
CA LEU A 142 -8.72 -7.08 15.88
C LEU A 142 -10.25 -6.92 15.91
N VAL A 143 -10.98 -7.81 15.23
CA VAL A 143 -12.45 -7.77 15.13
C VAL A 143 -13.08 -7.95 16.53
N SER A 144 -12.54 -8.85 17.34
CA SER A 144 -13.00 -9.09 18.70
C SER A 144 -12.79 -7.87 19.59
N ALA A 145 -11.62 -7.23 19.52
CA ALA A 145 -11.32 -6.00 20.25
C ALA A 145 -12.25 -4.85 19.84
N HIS A 146 -12.51 -4.74 18.53
CA HIS A 146 -13.45 -3.77 18.00
C HIS A 146 -14.87 -3.98 18.54
N ARG A 147 -15.36 -5.22 18.47
CA ARG A 147 -16.70 -5.58 18.97
C ARG A 147 -16.82 -5.34 20.47
N ALA A 148 -15.81 -5.71 21.25
CA ALA A 148 -15.80 -5.50 22.69
C ALA A 148 -15.86 -4.01 23.06
N ARG A 149 -15.21 -3.14 22.28
CA ARG A 149 -15.15 -1.70 22.56
C ARG A 149 -16.35 -0.93 22.00
N HIS A 150 -16.89 -1.32 20.85
CA HIS A 150 -17.89 -0.56 20.06
C HIS A 150 -19.23 -1.29 19.89
N GLY A 151 -19.39 -2.49 20.44
CA GLY A 151 -20.64 -3.25 20.48
C GLY A 151 -20.96 -4.03 19.19
N ARG A 152 -20.47 -3.58 18.03
CA ARG A 152 -20.74 -4.20 16.71
C ARG A 152 -19.50 -4.19 15.82
N SER A 153 -19.49 -5.02 14.78
CA SER A 153 -18.37 -5.11 13.83
C SER A 153 -18.81 -5.42 12.39
N ASP A 154 -20.09 -5.35 12.10
CA ASP A 154 -20.68 -5.61 10.78
C ASP A 154 -20.41 -4.49 9.76
N ASP A 155 -20.03 -3.32 10.25
CA ASP A 155 -19.60 -2.14 9.48
C ASP A 155 -18.10 -1.89 9.52
N LEU A 156 -17.32 -2.87 10.03
CA LEU A 156 -15.86 -2.85 10.06
C LEU A 156 -15.30 -3.61 8.86
N VAL A 157 -14.57 -2.93 8.01
CA VAL A 157 -13.91 -3.52 6.83
C VAL A 157 -12.42 -3.67 7.08
N VAL A 158 -11.92 -4.89 7.01
CA VAL A 158 -10.50 -5.22 7.26
C VAL A 158 -9.90 -5.85 6.02
N GLY A 159 -8.88 -5.21 5.47
CA GLY A 159 -8.07 -5.69 4.35
C GLY A 159 -6.68 -6.13 4.76
N LEU A 160 -5.92 -6.63 3.79
CA LEU A 160 -4.52 -7.01 3.95
C LEU A 160 -3.70 -6.48 2.77
N GLN A 161 -2.61 -5.76 3.03
CA GLN A 161 -1.72 -5.28 1.96
C GLN A 161 -0.71 -6.36 1.59
N LEU A 162 -0.67 -6.71 0.30
CA LEU A 162 0.28 -7.67 -0.28
C LEU A 162 1.47 -6.92 -0.89
N THR A 163 2.69 -7.37 -0.61
CA THR A 163 3.90 -6.67 -1.05
C THR A 163 5.03 -7.62 -1.44
N HIS A 164 5.93 -7.10 -2.28
CA HIS A 164 7.27 -7.61 -2.52
C HIS A 164 8.22 -6.42 -2.58
N SER A 165 9.25 -6.43 -1.73
CA SER A 165 10.09 -5.25 -1.52
C SER A 165 11.07 -4.96 -2.67
N GLY A 166 11.29 -5.95 -3.56
CA GLY A 166 12.11 -5.77 -4.75
C GLY A 166 13.53 -5.31 -4.41
N ARG A 167 13.90 -4.12 -4.85
CA ARG A 167 15.21 -3.50 -4.60
C ARG A 167 15.54 -3.42 -3.11
N TYR A 168 14.53 -3.21 -2.26
CA TYR A 168 14.71 -3.08 -0.82
C TYR A 168 14.54 -4.40 -0.07
N ALA A 169 14.60 -5.54 -0.77
CA ALA A 169 14.50 -6.83 -0.12
C ALA A 169 15.68 -7.07 0.83
N ARG A 170 15.31 -7.39 2.08
CA ARG A 170 16.23 -7.76 3.15
C ARG A 170 15.60 -8.90 3.97
N PRO A 171 15.52 -10.10 3.38
CA PRO A 171 14.81 -11.23 3.99
C PRO A 171 15.51 -11.81 5.23
N ARG A 172 16.80 -11.52 5.40
CA ARG A 172 17.63 -12.03 6.48
C ARG A 172 18.45 -10.91 7.14
N SER A 173 18.98 -11.20 8.33
CA SER A 173 19.81 -10.26 9.11
C SER A 173 21.21 -10.03 8.52
N ASP A 174 21.68 -10.91 7.62
CA ASP A 174 23.00 -10.84 7.00
C ASP A 174 23.16 -9.75 5.93
N GLY A 175 22.06 -9.10 5.52
CA GLY A 175 22.12 -7.95 4.64
C GLY A 175 21.03 -7.87 3.59
N PRO A 176 21.08 -6.84 2.71
CA PRO A 176 20.14 -6.68 1.63
C PRO A 176 20.37 -7.73 0.53
N GLN A 177 19.29 -8.16 -0.07
CA GLN A 177 19.25 -9.09 -1.21
C GLN A 177 18.35 -8.50 -2.31
N PRO A 178 18.79 -7.42 -2.97
CA PRO A 178 17.94 -6.66 -3.89
C PRO A 178 17.57 -7.47 -5.14
N MET A 179 16.28 -7.48 -5.44
CA MET A 179 15.67 -8.06 -6.62
C MET A 179 14.80 -7.02 -7.34
N PRO A 180 15.42 -5.97 -7.94
CA PRO A 180 14.67 -4.94 -8.66
C PRO A 180 14.09 -5.44 -9.97
N VAL A 181 13.31 -4.61 -10.65
CA VAL A 181 12.85 -4.88 -12.02
C VAL A 181 13.86 -4.47 -13.09
N THR A 182 14.75 -3.53 -12.76
CA THR A 182 15.78 -3.02 -13.69
C THR A 182 17.00 -2.56 -12.90
N PRO A 183 18.22 -2.65 -13.44
CA PRO A 183 19.38 -2.00 -12.87
C PRO A 183 19.18 -0.48 -12.81
N HIS A 184 19.68 0.14 -11.73
CA HIS A 184 19.59 1.59 -11.57
C HIS A 184 20.89 2.15 -10.97
N PRO A 185 21.71 2.88 -11.74
CA PRO A 185 23.05 3.24 -11.32
C PRO A 185 23.11 4.05 -10.02
N ILE A 186 22.13 4.93 -9.78
CA ILE A 186 22.07 5.76 -8.57
C ILE A 186 21.62 4.92 -7.36
N LEU A 187 20.57 4.10 -7.52
CA LEU A 187 20.02 3.33 -6.42
C LEU A 187 20.90 2.11 -6.09
N ASP A 188 21.43 1.46 -7.09
CA ASP A 188 22.30 0.29 -6.91
C ASP A 188 23.63 0.68 -6.27
N GLY A 189 24.16 1.88 -6.60
CA GLY A 189 25.35 2.43 -5.96
C GLY A 189 25.23 2.76 -4.47
N ARG A 190 24.01 2.65 -3.90
CA ARG A 190 23.78 2.84 -2.45
C ARG A 190 23.95 1.58 -1.62
N PHE A 191 24.02 0.41 -2.26
CA PHE A 191 24.26 -0.82 -1.54
C PHE A 191 25.72 -0.92 -1.08
N PRO A 192 25.95 -1.56 0.07
CA PRO A 192 27.31 -1.86 0.53
C PRO A 192 28.11 -2.65 -0.52
N PRO A 193 29.46 -2.51 -0.56
CA PRO A 193 30.30 -3.33 -1.41
C PRO A 193 30.02 -4.82 -1.20
N GLY A 194 30.00 -5.58 -2.29
CA GLY A 194 29.74 -7.02 -2.27
C GLY A 194 28.26 -7.45 -2.34
N VAL A 195 27.32 -6.49 -2.27
CA VAL A 195 25.90 -6.80 -2.50
C VAL A 195 25.65 -7.00 -3.99
N THR A 196 25.11 -8.17 -4.32
CA THR A 196 24.72 -8.49 -5.70
C THR A 196 23.29 -8.07 -5.97
N VAL A 197 23.09 -7.16 -6.91
CA VAL A 197 21.76 -6.77 -7.42
C VAL A 197 21.34 -7.80 -8.49
N ARG A 198 20.16 -8.40 -8.31
CA ARG A 198 19.64 -9.44 -9.21
C ARG A 198 18.27 -9.01 -9.78
N PRO A 199 18.23 -8.31 -10.91
CA PRO A 199 16.96 -7.94 -11.53
C PRO A 199 16.12 -9.17 -11.87
N MET A 200 14.81 -9.05 -11.62
CA MET A 200 13.86 -10.11 -11.98
C MET A 200 13.58 -10.10 -13.49
N ASP A 201 13.67 -11.25 -14.14
CA ASP A 201 13.28 -11.43 -15.53
C ASP A 201 11.75 -11.56 -15.68
N ASP A 202 11.28 -11.70 -16.92
CA ASP A 202 9.84 -11.77 -17.22
C ASP A 202 9.20 -13.06 -16.71
N GLU A 203 9.94 -14.16 -16.66
CA GLU A 203 9.46 -15.44 -16.11
C GLU A 203 9.27 -15.32 -14.59
N ALA A 204 10.26 -14.80 -13.88
CA ALA A 204 10.18 -14.55 -12.44
C ALA A 204 9.04 -13.60 -12.07
N LEU A 205 8.83 -12.51 -12.85
CA LEU A 205 7.73 -11.59 -12.65
C LEU A 205 6.37 -12.24 -12.91
N THR A 206 6.26 -13.09 -13.92
CA THR A 206 5.03 -13.85 -14.20
C THR A 206 4.70 -14.83 -13.08
N ALA A 207 5.70 -15.57 -12.60
CA ALA A 207 5.56 -16.48 -11.46
C ALA A 207 5.18 -15.73 -10.19
N LEU A 208 5.78 -14.55 -9.95
CA LEU A 208 5.43 -13.72 -8.80
C LEU A 208 3.99 -13.20 -8.88
N ALA A 209 3.49 -12.83 -10.07
CA ALA A 209 2.10 -12.44 -10.22
C ALA A 209 1.12 -13.56 -9.80
N ALA A 210 1.44 -14.81 -10.13
CA ALA A 210 0.69 -15.97 -9.66
C ALA A 210 0.74 -16.11 -8.13
N THR A 211 1.90 -15.88 -7.51
CA THR A 211 2.05 -15.89 -6.05
C THR A 211 1.17 -14.81 -5.37
N PHE A 212 1.04 -13.61 -5.95
CA PHE A 212 0.10 -12.60 -5.45
C PHE A 212 -1.35 -13.08 -5.49
N VAL A 213 -1.74 -13.80 -6.53
CA VAL A 213 -3.10 -14.38 -6.67
C VAL A 213 -3.34 -15.46 -5.62
N GLU A 214 -2.35 -16.31 -5.36
CA GLU A 214 -2.40 -17.33 -4.29
C GLU A 214 -2.52 -16.67 -2.91
N ALA A 215 -1.68 -15.68 -2.63
CA ALA A 215 -1.72 -14.89 -1.40
C ALA A 215 -3.08 -14.23 -1.17
N ALA A 216 -3.71 -13.71 -2.24
CA ALA A 216 -5.06 -13.15 -2.16
C ALA A 216 -6.12 -14.22 -1.82
N GLY A 217 -5.98 -15.44 -2.33
CA GLY A 217 -6.82 -16.58 -1.94
C GLY A 217 -6.70 -16.89 -0.45
N LEU A 218 -5.46 -17.01 0.06
CA LEU A 218 -5.21 -17.25 1.47
C LEU A 218 -5.74 -16.11 2.38
N ALA A 219 -5.65 -14.86 1.92
CA ALA A 219 -6.21 -13.71 2.64
C ALA A 219 -7.74 -13.79 2.70
N ALA A 220 -8.41 -14.17 1.62
CA ALA A 220 -9.87 -14.38 1.59
C ALA A 220 -10.28 -15.51 2.55
N ASP A 221 -9.58 -16.64 2.51
CA ASP A 221 -9.80 -17.76 3.42
C ASP A 221 -9.57 -17.38 4.88
N ALA A 222 -8.65 -16.46 5.15
CA ALA A 222 -8.44 -15.87 6.47
C ALA A 222 -9.52 -14.84 6.87
N GLY A 223 -10.47 -14.53 5.98
CA GLY A 223 -11.61 -13.67 6.25
C GLY A 223 -11.37 -12.17 6.01
N PHE A 224 -10.29 -11.78 5.34
CA PHE A 224 -10.09 -10.39 4.92
C PHE A 224 -11.10 -10.02 3.83
N ALA A 225 -11.68 -8.81 3.92
CA ALA A 225 -12.69 -8.34 2.98
C ALA A 225 -12.11 -7.89 1.63
N PHE A 226 -10.85 -7.50 1.62
CA PHE A 226 -10.12 -7.12 0.42
C PHE A 226 -8.62 -7.31 0.60
N VAL A 227 -7.91 -7.34 -0.50
CA VAL A 227 -6.45 -7.20 -0.53
C VAL A 227 -6.05 -5.90 -1.21
N ASP A 228 -4.95 -5.31 -0.74
CA ASP A 228 -4.34 -4.12 -1.36
C ASP A 228 -3.02 -4.51 -2.01
N VAL A 229 -2.90 -4.30 -3.32
CA VAL A 229 -1.69 -4.62 -4.08
C VAL A 229 -0.75 -3.40 -4.04
N LYS A 230 0.35 -3.50 -3.30
CA LYS A 230 1.24 -2.37 -3.00
C LYS A 230 2.04 -1.92 -4.22
N HIS A 231 1.72 -0.74 -4.77
CA HIS A 231 2.42 -0.06 -5.88
C HIS A 231 3.01 1.28 -5.44
N CYS A 232 3.70 1.31 -4.29
CA CYS A 232 4.22 2.55 -3.71
C CYS A 232 5.57 2.35 -3.05
N HIS A 233 6.18 3.44 -2.58
CA HIS A 233 7.40 3.50 -1.78
C HIS A 233 8.67 2.97 -2.47
N GLY A 234 8.74 2.96 -3.79
CA GLY A 234 9.88 2.43 -4.52
C GLY A 234 10.02 0.90 -4.45
N TYR A 235 8.99 0.17 -3.99
CA TYR A 235 9.02 -1.29 -3.97
C TYR A 235 8.81 -1.86 -5.38
N LEU A 236 8.90 -3.17 -5.53
CA LEU A 236 8.95 -3.85 -6.83
C LEU A 236 7.89 -3.36 -7.83
N LEU A 237 6.63 -3.28 -7.39
CA LEU A 237 5.53 -2.93 -8.28
C LEU A 237 5.49 -1.42 -8.59
N HIS A 238 6.04 -0.58 -7.71
CA HIS A 238 6.26 0.83 -8.01
C HIS A 238 7.36 1.00 -9.06
N GLU A 239 8.46 0.27 -8.95
CA GLU A 239 9.52 0.29 -9.96
C GLU A 239 9.02 -0.13 -11.35
N LEU A 240 8.09 -1.09 -11.44
CA LEU A 240 7.47 -1.47 -12.71
C LEU A 240 6.82 -0.30 -13.44
N LEU A 241 6.18 0.61 -12.71
CA LEU A 241 5.56 1.81 -13.31
C LEU A 241 6.59 2.75 -13.92
N GLY A 242 7.81 2.80 -13.38
CA GLY A 242 8.95 3.56 -13.88
C GLY A 242 9.84 2.83 -14.90
N ALA A 243 9.57 1.56 -15.22
CA ALA A 243 10.44 0.71 -16.04
C ALA A 243 10.38 1.04 -17.56
N HIS A 244 10.63 2.28 -17.92
CA HIS A 244 10.53 2.78 -19.30
C HIS A 244 11.54 2.15 -20.26
N THR A 245 12.74 1.85 -19.79
CA THR A 245 13.84 1.31 -20.59
C THR A 245 14.06 -0.20 -20.39
N ARG A 246 13.31 -0.82 -19.48
CA ARG A 246 13.39 -2.26 -19.26
C ARG A 246 12.94 -3.03 -20.50
N PRO A 247 13.74 -3.98 -21.02
CA PRO A 247 13.31 -4.84 -22.12
C PRO A 247 12.26 -5.85 -21.64
N GLY A 248 11.54 -6.43 -22.61
CA GLY A 248 10.61 -7.53 -22.36
C GLY A 248 9.18 -7.10 -22.08
N ALA A 249 8.37 -8.04 -21.59
CA ALA A 249 6.92 -7.89 -21.49
C ALA A 249 6.45 -6.99 -20.35
N PHE A 250 7.34 -6.63 -19.42
CA PHE A 250 7.01 -5.80 -18.25
C PHE A 250 7.70 -4.42 -18.26
N GLY A 251 8.23 -3.97 -19.41
CA GLY A 251 8.89 -2.68 -19.54
C GLY A 251 8.53 -1.94 -20.84
N GLY A 252 9.00 -0.71 -20.98
CA GLY A 252 8.75 0.14 -22.13
C GLY A 252 7.37 0.82 -22.10
N PRO A 253 6.42 0.49 -23.00
CA PRO A 253 5.09 1.12 -23.04
C PRO A 253 4.31 0.95 -21.73
N LEU A 254 3.44 1.91 -21.43
CA LEU A 254 2.60 1.89 -20.20
C LEU A 254 1.83 0.55 -20.04
N GLU A 255 1.39 0.01 -21.15
CA GLU A 255 0.68 -1.27 -21.20
C GLU A 255 1.50 -2.44 -20.64
N ASN A 256 2.79 -2.48 -20.91
CA ASN A 256 3.71 -3.46 -20.37
C ASN A 256 4.03 -3.17 -18.91
N ARG A 257 4.29 -1.91 -18.56
CA ARG A 257 4.61 -1.48 -17.19
C ARG A 257 3.46 -1.72 -16.20
N THR A 258 2.22 -1.74 -16.69
CA THR A 258 1.01 -2.08 -15.92
C THR A 258 0.57 -3.54 -16.03
N ARG A 259 1.23 -4.34 -16.85
CA ARG A 259 0.90 -5.76 -17.10
C ARG A 259 0.84 -6.58 -15.82
N PHE A 260 1.79 -6.41 -14.92
CA PHE A 260 1.84 -7.15 -13.66
C PHE A 260 0.54 -6.95 -12.84
N LEU A 261 0.13 -5.69 -12.65
CA LEU A 261 -1.09 -5.38 -11.92
C LEU A 261 -2.32 -5.99 -12.60
N ARG A 262 -2.40 -5.93 -13.92
CA ARG A 262 -3.52 -6.53 -14.67
C ARG A 262 -3.58 -8.05 -14.47
N LEU A 263 -2.45 -8.74 -14.57
CA LEU A 263 -2.36 -10.20 -14.32
C LEU A 263 -2.84 -10.55 -12.90
N VAL A 264 -2.41 -9.78 -11.89
CA VAL A 264 -2.83 -9.99 -10.50
C VAL A 264 -4.32 -9.75 -10.34
N VAL A 265 -4.86 -8.62 -10.82
CA VAL A 265 -6.28 -8.27 -10.71
C VAL A 265 -7.16 -9.30 -11.41
N GLU A 266 -6.83 -9.69 -12.63
CA GLU A 266 -7.56 -10.70 -13.40
C GLU A 266 -7.49 -12.07 -12.72
N GLY A 267 -6.32 -12.44 -12.21
CA GLY A 267 -6.12 -13.69 -11.48
C GLY A 267 -6.96 -13.75 -10.20
N ILE A 268 -6.97 -12.68 -9.40
CA ILE A 268 -7.79 -12.58 -8.18
C ILE A 268 -9.28 -12.66 -8.52
N ARG A 269 -9.74 -11.91 -9.51
CA ARG A 269 -11.15 -11.93 -9.94
C ARG A 269 -11.63 -13.32 -10.38
N ARG A 270 -10.74 -14.11 -11.04
CA ARG A 270 -11.07 -15.49 -11.40
C ARG A 270 -11.07 -16.46 -10.22
N ARG A 271 -10.09 -16.30 -9.30
CA ARG A 271 -9.90 -17.23 -8.18
C ARG A 271 -10.83 -16.95 -7.02
N VAL A 272 -11.07 -15.67 -6.72
CA VAL A 272 -11.86 -15.21 -5.55
C VAL A 272 -12.78 -14.07 -5.97
N PRO A 273 -13.86 -14.33 -6.71
CA PRO A 273 -14.71 -13.29 -7.30
C PRO A 273 -15.28 -12.27 -6.30
N GLY A 274 -15.50 -12.70 -5.04
CA GLY A 274 -16.07 -11.84 -3.99
C GLY A 274 -15.05 -10.99 -3.22
N LEU A 275 -13.74 -11.19 -3.45
CA LEU A 275 -12.70 -10.45 -2.73
C LEU A 275 -12.55 -9.04 -3.32
N GLY A 276 -12.59 -8.00 -2.44
CA GLY A 276 -12.27 -6.64 -2.84
C GLY A 276 -10.79 -6.50 -3.24
N ILE A 277 -10.50 -5.62 -4.20
CA ILE A 277 -9.14 -5.33 -4.63
C ILE A 277 -8.89 -3.83 -4.50
N GLY A 278 -7.93 -3.45 -3.67
CA GLY A 278 -7.38 -2.12 -3.56
C GLY A 278 -5.98 -2.03 -4.15
N VAL A 279 -5.54 -0.83 -4.46
CA VAL A 279 -4.17 -0.55 -4.90
C VAL A 279 -3.70 0.73 -4.23
N ARG A 280 -2.62 0.65 -3.47
CA ARG A 280 -1.93 1.85 -2.99
C ARG A 280 -0.87 2.25 -4.01
N LEU A 281 -1.14 3.34 -4.70
CA LEU A 281 -0.33 3.84 -5.81
C LEU A 281 0.46 5.08 -5.37
N SER A 282 1.76 5.13 -5.69
CA SER A 282 2.53 6.38 -5.69
C SER A 282 2.43 7.04 -7.07
N ALA A 283 2.09 8.32 -7.07
CA ALA A 283 2.00 9.13 -8.29
C ALA A 283 3.27 9.94 -8.58
N PHE A 284 4.36 9.65 -7.88
CA PHE A 284 5.65 10.30 -8.03
C PHE A 284 6.76 9.27 -7.84
N ASP A 285 7.92 9.54 -8.46
CA ASP A 285 9.10 8.73 -8.28
C ASP A 285 9.89 9.16 -7.04
N THR A 286 10.46 8.19 -6.33
CA THR A 286 11.32 8.43 -5.17
C THR A 286 12.80 8.38 -5.53
N VAL A 287 13.13 8.27 -6.81
CA VAL A 287 14.51 8.24 -7.29
C VAL A 287 15.17 9.59 -7.00
N PRO A 288 16.31 9.61 -6.32
CA PRO A 288 17.08 10.85 -6.17
C PRO A 288 17.62 11.29 -7.52
N PHE A 289 17.43 12.55 -7.82
CA PHE A 289 17.91 13.16 -9.05
C PHE A 289 18.96 14.25 -8.76
N ARG A 290 19.81 14.52 -9.73
CA ARG A 290 20.67 15.70 -9.71
C ARG A 290 19.79 16.91 -9.96
N ARG A 291 19.90 17.92 -9.11
CA ARG A 291 19.17 19.16 -9.35
C ARG A 291 19.84 19.92 -10.49
N GLY A 292 19.09 20.19 -11.54
CA GLY A 292 19.45 21.19 -12.52
C GLY A 292 19.47 22.60 -11.94
N ALA A 293 19.90 23.58 -12.69
CA ALA A 293 19.91 24.98 -12.28
C ALA A 293 18.52 25.52 -11.90
N ASP A 294 17.46 24.94 -12.46
CA ASP A 294 16.04 25.23 -12.16
C ASP A 294 15.52 24.47 -10.91
N GLY A 295 16.33 23.66 -10.27
CA GLY A 295 15.97 22.86 -9.10
C GLY A 295 15.18 21.59 -9.42
N ARG A 296 15.00 21.25 -10.70
CA ARG A 296 14.33 20.02 -11.18
C ARG A 296 15.35 18.93 -11.50
N GLY A 297 14.89 17.69 -11.63
CA GLY A 297 15.71 16.59 -12.11
C GLY A 297 16.01 16.71 -13.61
N THR A 298 17.09 16.09 -14.04
CA THR A 298 17.43 16.02 -15.47
C THR A 298 16.63 14.88 -16.14
N PRO A 299 16.41 14.92 -17.47
CA PRO A 299 15.75 13.84 -18.18
C PRO A 299 16.45 12.48 -18.01
N GLU A 300 17.76 12.46 -17.84
CA GLU A 300 18.54 11.25 -17.63
C GLU A 300 18.22 10.60 -16.28
N ASP A 301 17.86 11.39 -15.27
CA ASP A 301 17.46 10.87 -13.95
C ASP A 301 16.04 10.26 -13.97
N ALA A 302 15.20 10.63 -14.93
CA ALA A 302 13.85 10.13 -15.09
C ALA A 302 13.75 8.91 -16.04
N ALA A 303 14.82 8.54 -16.70
CA ALA A 303 14.84 7.52 -17.76
C ALA A 303 15.04 6.08 -17.26
N THR A 304 14.80 5.82 -15.99
CA THR A 304 14.92 4.47 -15.41
C THR A 304 13.59 3.76 -15.28
#